data_900303fe25eaa5905f8fc72ff98c8dac
#
_entry.id   900303fe25eaa5905f8fc72ff98c8dac
#
_cell.length_a   1.000
_cell.length_b   1.000
_cell.length_c   1.000
_cell.angle_alpha   90.00
_cell.angle_beta   90.00
_cell.angle_gamma   90.00
#
_symmetry.space_group_name_H-M   'P 1'
#
loop_
_entity.id
_entity.type
_entity.pdbx_description
1 polymer ?
#
loop_
_entity_poly.entity_id
_entity_poly.type
_entity_poly.pdbx_seq_one_letter_code
_entity_poly.pdbx_strand_id
1 'polypeptide(L)'
;MAMILVADDSETILLLMRTRLEMAGHTVETAADGQEVLDHVADGVVPDMLLLDAMMPRKSGIDALRELRNAGWEVPVLIVSAHQNPGDADAPTDLEIDGYITKPIDFDRLLETVAELTA
;
A
#
# COMPACT_ATOMS: atom_id res chain seq x y z
N MET A 1 2.52 15.77 6.50
CA MET A 1 2.10 14.57 7.27
C MET A 1 0.89 13.93 6.61
N ALA A 2 0.92 12.64 6.45
CA ALA A 2 -0.14 11.91 5.77
C ALA A 2 -0.56 10.70 6.58
N MET A 3 -1.81 10.27 6.41
CA MET A 3 -2.29 8.98 6.91
C MET A 3 -1.99 7.94 5.83
N ILE A 4 -1.15 6.97 6.16
CA ILE A 4 -0.75 5.92 5.23
C ILE A 4 -1.25 4.58 5.74
N LEU A 5 -2.01 3.88 4.91
CA LEU A 5 -2.49 2.54 5.22
C LEU A 5 -1.57 1.54 4.51
N VAL A 6 -0.88 0.73 5.30
CA VAL A 6 0.14 -0.20 4.82
C VAL A 6 -0.36 -1.63 4.99
N ALA A 7 -0.32 -2.42 3.94
CA ALA A 7 -0.75 -3.81 3.98
C ALA A 7 0.36 -4.74 3.50
N ASP A 8 0.69 -5.73 4.32
CA ASP A 8 1.65 -6.79 4.01
C ASP A 8 1.40 -7.93 4.99
N ASP A 9 1.54 -9.17 4.55
CA ASP A 9 1.35 -10.33 5.42
C ASP A 9 2.57 -10.64 6.28
N SER A 10 3.68 -9.95 6.07
CA SER A 10 4.88 -10.06 6.90
C SER A 10 4.86 -9.05 8.03
N GLU A 11 4.76 -9.51 9.26
CA GLU A 11 4.80 -8.64 10.43
C GLU A 11 6.11 -7.84 10.51
N THR A 12 7.21 -8.45 10.08
CA THR A 12 8.51 -7.78 10.06
C THR A 12 8.51 -6.60 9.09
N ILE A 13 7.97 -6.80 7.89
CA ILE A 13 7.89 -5.71 6.90
C ILE A 13 6.95 -4.62 7.38
N LEU A 14 5.81 -4.97 7.96
CA LEU A 14 4.88 -3.98 8.52
C LEU A 14 5.56 -3.13 9.61
N LEU A 15 6.31 -3.76 10.49
CA LEU A 15 7.02 -3.04 11.54
C LEU A 15 8.07 -2.09 10.96
N LEU A 16 8.84 -2.55 9.98
CA LEU A 16 9.87 -1.73 9.33
C LEU A 16 9.24 -0.54 8.60
N MET A 17 8.19 -0.77 7.84
CA MET A 17 7.50 0.29 7.12
C MET A 17 6.90 1.31 8.09
N ARG A 18 6.20 0.83 9.12
CA ARG A 18 5.60 1.70 10.13
C ARG A 18 6.67 2.58 10.80
N THR A 19 7.75 1.95 11.24
CA THR A 19 8.82 2.67 11.94
C THR A 19 9.41 3.77 11.06
N ARG A 20 9.75 3.43 9.82
CA ARG A 20 10.35 4.39 8.88
C ARG A 20 9.40 5.51 8.52
N LEU A 21 8.15 5.20 8.26
CA LEU A 21 7.15 6.20 7.89
C LEU A 21 6.81 7.12 9.05
N GLU A 22 6.69 6.57 10.26
CA GLU A 22 6.43 7.38 11.45
C GLU A 22 7.60 8.31 11.76
N MET A 23 8.82 7.85 11.58
CA MET A 23 10.02 8.68 11.72
C MET A 23 10.04 9.84 10.72
N ALA A 24 9.42 9.66 9.56
CA ALA A 24 9.30 10.71 8.55
C ALA A 24 8.12 11.65 8.81
N GLY A 25 7.36 11.44 9.88
CA GLY A 25 6.26 12.31 10.28
C GLY A 25 4.87 11.87 9.85
N HIS A 26 4.73 10.69 9.27
CA HIS A 26 3.42 10.18 8.84
C HIS A 26 2.72 9.41 9.95
N THR A 27 1.40 9.33 9.86
CA THR A 27 0.58 8.44 10.68
C THR A 27 0.35 7.16 9.90
N VAL A 28 0.50 6.00 10.54
CA VAL A 28 0.43 4.71 9.86
C VAL A 28 -0.60 3.80 10.51
N GLU A 29 -1.45 3.20 9.68
CA GLU A 29 -2.28 2.06 10.05
C GLU A 29 -1.80 0.86 9.26
N THR A 30 -1.82 -0.32 9.87
CA THR A 30 -1.33 -1.54 9.24
C THR A 30 -2.44 -2.57 9.04
N ALA A 31 -2.29 -3.38 8.00
CA ALA A 31 -3.21 -4.46 7.69
C ALA A 31 -2.40 -5.70 7.26
N ALA A 32 -2.85 -6.88 7.64
CA ALA A 32 -2.16 -8.12 7.31
C ALA A 32 -2.66 -8.73 6.01
N ASP A 33 -3.77 -8.25 5.46
CA ASP A 33 -4.32 -8.69 4.19
C ASP A 33 -5.27 -7.65 3.62
N GLY A 34 -5.79 -7.92 2.42
CA GLY A 34 -6.68 -6.99 1.75
C GLY A 34 -8.02 -6.80 2.45
N GLN A 35 -8.51 -7.82 3.15
CA GLN A 35 -9.76 -7.68 3.89
C GLN A 35 -9.61 -6.70 5.06
N GLU A 36 -8.48 -6.74 5.76
CA GLU A 36 -8.22 -5.78 6.82
C GLU A 36 -8.10 -4.35 6.30
N VAL A 37 -7.57 -4.17 5.07
CA VAL A 37 -7.56 -2.86 4.42
C VAL A 37 -8.98 -2.32 4.29
N LEU A 38 -9.89 -3.14 3.78
CA LEU A 38 -11.29 -2.75 3.62
C LEU A 38 -11.98 -2.51 4.95
N ASP A 39 -11.65 -3.31 5.97
CA ASP A 39 -12.19 -3.16 7.32
C ASP A 39 -11.77 -1.82 7.93
N HIS A 40 -10.52 -1.42 7.78
CA HIS A 40 -10.05 -0.10 8.25
C HIS A 40 -10.82 1.03 7.61
N VAL A 41 -11.02 0.97 6.31
CA VAL A 41 -11.77 2.01 5.59
C VAL A 41 -13.23 2.02 6.03
N ALA A 42 -13.83 0.85 6.23
CA ALA A 42 -15.21 0.73 6.73
C ALA A 42 -15.35 1.28 8.15
N ASP A 43 -14.30 1.19 8.96
CA ASP A 43 -14.28 1.69 10.33
C ASP A 43 -13.96 3.18 10.43
N GLY A 44 -13.78 3.86 9.32
CA GLY A 44 -13.60 5.30 9.28
C GLY A 44 -12.17 5.79 9.05
N VAL A 45 -11.22 4.90 8.79
CA VAL A 45 -9.87 5.31 8.40
C VAL A 45 -9.92 5.93 7.01
N VAL A 46 -9.41 7.16 6.88
CA VAL A 46 -9.36 7.87 5.60
C VAL A 46 -7.89 8.00 5.20
N PRO A 47 -7.38 7.08 4.41
CA PRO A 47 -5.97 7.14 4.01
C PRO A 47 -5.72 8.23 2.98
N ASP A 48 -4.56 8.89 3.11
CA ASP A 48 -4.05 9.80 2.10
C ASP A 48 -3.25 9.04 1.05
N MET A 49 -2.82 7.84 1.39
CA MET A 49 -2.03 6.99 0.51
C MET A 49 -2.13 5.53 0.96
N LEU A 50 -2.04 4.61 0.00
CA LEU A 50 -2.01 3.17 0.24
C LEU A 50 -0.68 2.59 -0.17
N LEU A 51 -0.11 1.72 0.67
CA LEU A 51 1.03 0.87 0.35
C LEU A 51 0.56 -0.57 0.47
N LEU A 52 0.39 -1.25 -0.64
CA LEU A 52 -0.23 -2.57 -0.67
C LEU A 52 0.71 -3.62 -1.24
N ASP A 53 0.91 -4.71 -0.50
CA ASP A 53 1.55 -5.90 -1.05
C ASP A 53 0.58 -6.50 -2.08
N ALA A 54 1.10 -6.85 -3.25
CA ALA A 54 0.30 -7.42 -4.32
C ALA A 54 -0.33 -8.75 -3.92
N MET A 55 0.43 -9.58 -3.22
CA MET A 55 0.04 -10.94 -2.86
C MET A 55 -0.05 -11.11 -1.35
N MET A 56 -1.24 -11.37 -0.86
CA MET A 56 -1.51 -11.60 0.57
C MET A 56 -2.57 -12.71 0.70
N PRO A 57 -2.61 -13.43 1.84
CA PRO A 57 -3.65 -14.44 2.05
C PRO A 57 -5.03 -13.79 2.17
N ARG A 58 -6.07 -14.57 1.99
CA ARG A 58 -7.49 -14.22 2.04
C ARG A 58 -7.89 -13.25 0.93
N LYS A 59 -7.36 -12.04 0.91
CA LYS A 59 -7.63 -11.05 -0.13
C LYS A 59 -6.33 -10.32 -0.46
N SER A 60 -5.97 -10.29 -1.74
CA SER A 60 -4.76 -9.62 -2.20
C SER A 60 -4.89 -8.11 -2.12
N GLY A 61 -3.74 -7.41 -2.17
CA GLY A 61 -3.74 -5.96 -2.26
C GLY A 61 -4.43 -5.46 -3.52
N ILE A 62 -4.27 -6.18 -4.64
CA ILE A 62 -4.90 -5.82 -5.91
C ILE A 62 -6.42 -5.92 -5.79
N ASP A 63 -6.94 -6.99 -5.18
CA ASP A 63 -8.38 -7.16 -5.01
C ASP A 63 -8.96 -6.08 -4.09
N ALA A 64 -8.26 -5.76 -3.00
CA ALA A 64 -8.69 -4.68 -2.11
C ALA A 64 -8.71 -3.33 -2.84
N LEU A 65 -7.68 -3.05 -3.63
CA LEU A 65 -7.62 -1.81 -4.41
C LEU A 65 -8.78 -1.74 -5.40
N ARG A 66 -9.08 -2.85 -6.07
CA ARG A 66 -10.19 -2.90 -7.03
C ARG A 66 -11.52 -2.55 -6.35
N GLU A 67 -11.77 -3.10 -5.18
CA GLU A 67 -12.98 -2.77 -4.43
C GLU A 67 -13.02 -1.30 -4.01
N LEU A 68 -11.90 -0.75 -3.57
CA LEU A 68 -11.82 0.66 -3.19
C LEU A 68 -12.05 1.58 -4.39
N ARG A 69 -11.44 1.27 -5.54
CA ARG A 69 -11.67 2.06 -6.77
C ARG A 69 -13.13 2.00 -7.21
N ASN A 70 -13.74 0.82 -7.11
CA ASN A 70 -15.17 0.67 -7.43
C ASN A 70 -16.07 1.43 -6.47
N ALA A 71 -15.61 1.67 -5.24
CA ALA A 71 -16.34 2.47 -4.25
C ALA A 71 -16.07 3.97 -4.36
N GLY A 72 -15.25 4.39 -5.33
CA GLY A 72 -14.99 5.82 -5.58
C GLY A 72 -13.73 6.37 -4.91
N TRP A 73 -12.94 5.55 -4.25
CA TRP A 73 -11.69 6.00 -3.64
C TRP A 73 -10.62 6.22 -4.72
N GLU A 74 -10.02 7.40 -4.72
CA GLU A 74 -9.01 7.80 -5.71
C GLU A 74 -7.65 8.11 -5.08
N VAL A 75 -7.38 7.58 -3.89
CA VAL A 75 -6.13 7.86 -3.19
C VAL A 75 -4.92 7.30 -3.95
N PRO A 76 -3.77 7.96 -3.85
CA PRO A 76 -2.53 7.42 -4.41
C PRO A 76 -2.20 6.05 -3.84
N VAL A 77 -1.68 5.15 -4.67
CA VAL A 77 -1.31 3.80 -4.25
C VAL A 77 0.03 3.39 -4.83
N LEU A 78 0.84 2.76 -3.98
CA LEU A 78 2.03 2.04 -4.38
C LEU A 78 1.79 0.55 -4.17
N ILE A 79 2.11 -0.26 -5.17
CA ILE A 79 2.06 -1.71 -5.06
C ILE A 79 3.47 -2.22 -4.77
N VAL A 80 3.58 -3.05 -3.73
CA VAL A 80 4.83 -3.71 -3.37
C VAL A 80 4.76 -5.14 -3.87
N SER A 81 5.74 -5.57 -4.65
CA SER A 81 5.69 -6.87 -5.32
C SER A 81 7.07 -7.50 -5.39
N ALA A 82 7.10 -8.84 -5.36
CA ALA A 82 8.32 -9.59 -5.61
C ALA A 82 8.71 -9.60 -7.10
N HIS A 83 7.78 -9.26 -7.99
CA HIS A 83 8.01 -9.20 -9.43
C HIS A 83 8.61 -7.85 -9.82
N GLN A 84 9.59 -7.88 -10.73
CA GLN A 84 10.31 -6.67 -11.13
C GLN A 84 9.64 -5.88 -12.25
N ASN A 85 8.76 -6.51 -13.01
CA ASN A 85 8.12 -5.86 -14.16
C ASN A 85 6.67 -5.52 -13.86
N PRO A 86 6.26 -4.25 -14.05
CA PRO A 86 4.87 -3.87 -13.84
C PRO A 86 3.87 -4.59 -14.73
N GLY A 87 4.32 -5.21 -15.81
CA GLY A 87 3.45 -5.99 -16.70
C GLY A 87 3.22 -7.44 -16.28
N ASP A 88 3.79 -7.88 -15.16
CA ASP A 88 3.62 -9.24 -14.67
C ASP A 88 2.22 -9.45 -14.10
N ALA A 89 1.91 -10.72 -13.74
CA ALA A 89 0.57 -11.12 -13.30
C ALA A 89 0.04 -10.33 -12.10
N ASP A 90 0.93 -9.80 -11.26
CA ASP A 90 0.55 -9.02 -10.08
C ASP A 90 0.17 -7.57 -10.43
N ALA A 91 0.44 -7.13 -11.65
CA ALA A 91 0.24 -5.76 -12.05
C ALA A 91 -1.03 -5.62 -12.88
N PRO A 92 -2.12 -5.07 -12.31
CA PRO A 92 -3.35 -4.89 -13.08
C PRO A 92 -3.16 -3.80 -14.13
N THR A 93 -3.81 -3.97 -15.28
CA THR A 93 -3.78 -2.98 -16.35
C THR A 93 -5.00 -2.06 -16.33
N ASP A 94 -6.01 -2.40 -15.54
CA ASP A 94 -7.28 -1.68 -15.47
C ASP A 94 -7.45 -0.78 -14.24
N LEU A 95 -6.45 -0.77 -13.35
CA LEU A 95 -6.48 0.05 -12.15
C LEU A 95 -5.40 1.13 -12.20
N GLU A 96 -5.74 2.31 -11.71
CA GLU A 96 -4.77 3.38 -11.58
C GLU A 96 -3.86 3.12 -10.38
N ILE A 97 -2.58 3.00 -10.65
CA ILE A 97 -1.54 2.75 -9.67
C ILE A 97 -0.44 3.78 -9.88
N ASP A 98 -0.01 4.42 -8.80
CA ASP A 98 0.95 5.52 -8.90
C ASP A 98 2.39 5.03 -8.99
N GLY A 99 2.66 3.79 -8.60
CA GLY A 99 3.99 3.22 -8.74
C GLY A 99 4.10 1.83 -8.17
N TYR A 100 5.27 1.25 -8.39
CA TYR A 100 5.60 -0.09 -7.93
C TYR A 100 6.90 -0.05 -7.16
N ILE A 101 6.95 -0.80 -6.07
CA ILE A 101 8.17 -1.03 -5.29
C ILE A 101 8.46 -2.52 -5.35
N THR A 102 9.64 -2.89 -5.81
CA THR A 102 10.03 -4.29 -5.86
C THR A 102 10.68 -4.72 -4.55
N LYS A 103 10.49 -5.98 -4.17
CA LYS A 103 11.16 -6.56 -3.01
C LYS A 103 12.53 -7.12 -3.44
N PRO A 104 13.57 -7.00 -2.61
CA PRO A 104 13.57 -6.41 -1.27
C PRO A 104 13.40 -4.89 -1.32
N ILE A 105 12.74 -4.34 -0.29
CA ILE A 105 12.36 -2.93 -0.29
C ILE A 105 13.59 -2.05 -0.02
N ASP A 106 13.81 -1.07 -0.90
CA ASP A 106 14.72 0.04 -0.64
C ASP A 106 13.92 1.11 0.10
N PHE A 107 14.10 1.19 1.41
CA PHE A 107 13.31 2.10 2.23
C PHE A 107 13.58 3.57 1.95
N ASP A 108 14.79 3.93 1.55
CA ASP A 108 15.09 5.33 1.21
C ASP A 108 14.28 5.75 -0.02
N ARG A 109 14.23 4.90 -1.04
CA ARG A 109 13.44 5.15 -2.23
C ARG A 109 11.94 5.16 -1.93
N LEU A 110 11.50 4.26 -1.06
CA LEU A 110 10.10 4.23 -0.63
C LEU A 110 9.71 5.55 0.02
N LEU A 111 10.52 6.06 0.94
CA LEU A 111 10.24 7.31 1.62
C LEU A 111 10.22 8.50 0.66
N GLU A 112 11.13 8.53 -0.31
CA GLU A 112 11.14 9.58 -1.34
C GLU A 112 9.85 9.55 -2.16
N THR A 113 9.42 8.38 -2.58
CA THR A 113 8.21 8.22 -3.39
C THR A 113 6.97 8.61 -2.60
N VAL A 114 6.89 8.20 -1.33
CA VAL A 114 5.79 8.57 -0.44
C VAL A 114 5.72 10.09 -0.30
N ALA A 115 6.86 10.74 -0.09
CA ALA A 115 6.89 12.20 0.05
C ALA A 115 6.39 12.90 -1.22
N GLU A 116 6.74 12.40 -2.39
CA GLU A 116 6.29 12.95 -3.67
C GLU A 116 4.77 12.80 -3.84
N LEU A 117 4.23 11.64 -3.51
CA LEU A 117 2.81 11.36 -3.71
C LEU A 117 1.91 12.03 -2.67
N THR A 118 2.45 12.38 -1.51
CA THR A 118 1.68 13.01 -0.42
C THR A 118 1.98 14.50 -0.26
N ALA A 119 2.78 15.04 -1.16
CA ALA A 119 3.14 16.47 -1.12
C ALA A 119 1.93 17.38 -1.40
#